data_1403b90cf65e187eb69f85d3181864fc
#
_entry.id   1403b90cf65e187eb69f85d3181864fc
#
_cell.length_a   1.000
_cell.length_b   1.000
_cell.length_c   1.000
_cell.angle_alpha   90.00
_cell.angle_beta   90.00
_cell.angle_gamma   90.00
#
_symmetry.space_group_name_H-M   'P 1'
#
loop_
_entity.id
_entity.type
_entity.pdbx_description
1 polymer ?
#
loop_
_entity_poly.entity_id
_entity_poly.type
_entity_poly.pdbx_seq_one_letter_code
_entity_poly.pdbx_strand_id
1 'polypeptide(L)'
;AAAEKKDIEFARLDNIASYEMYHRYITHDNEFKVSESYPDVFKNLNFNDESSVQNERYLKLLSDYFTKQAFKQIREDSTQNFLMEFSNAVLERVQSALVRNSLVSLVAEDGLKRGDDLKVSYAALKKLVSDKDVQVSLDEKYALLSKLQKGNTSPDFSLQDIKGKTFSLSDFKGKVVYIDVWATWCGPCKAEMPFMKKIQEDLKGKNIAFIGICTWDKQESWKKYLEENKLQGTQLFAPDKEIPFLKEYDIKGIPHFILLDKEGKIIEADAARPSDPQLKKLIESLL
;
A
#
# COMPACT_ATOMS: atom_id res chain seq x y z
N ALA A 1 14.34 -2.43 33.35
CA ALA A 1 14.51 -1.05 33.91
C ALA A 1 15.02 -0.03 32.88
N ALA A 2 16.23 -0.21 32.25
CA ALA A 2 16.76 0.80 31.31
C ALA A 2 15.96 0.86 29.99
N ALA A 3 15.66 -0.27 29.37
CA ALA A 3 14.84 -0.35 28.15
C ALA A 3 13.41 0.19 28.37
N GLU A 4 12.79 -0.16 29.48
CA GLU A 4 11.47 0.32 29.87
C GLU A 4 11.44 1.85 30.07
N LYS A 5 12.50 2.41 30.69
CA LYS A 5 12.63 3.87 30.84
C LYS A 5 12.73 4.56 29.48
N LYS A 6 13.50 4.02 28.53
CA LYS A 6 13.57 4.53 27.16
C LYS A 6 12.23 4.42 26.43
N ASP A 7 11.49 3.31 26.60
CA ASP A 7 10.19 3.15 25.98
C ASP A 7 9.18 4.20 26.48
N ILE A 8 9.14 4.46 27.78
CA ILE A 8 8.31 5.53 28.38
C ILE A 8 8.72 6.91 27.83
N GLU A 9 10.03 7.17 27.71
CA GLU A 9 10.53 8.43 27.15
C GLU A 9 10.09 8.60 25.69
N PHE A 10 10.31 7.60 24.84
CA PHE A 10 9.90 7.65 23.43
C PHE A 10 8.38 7.73 23.28
N ALA A 11 7.60 7.06 24.14
CA ALA A 11 6.14 7.21 24.15
C ALA A 11 5.72 8.65 24.43
N ARG A 12 6.37 9.31 25.38
CA ARG A 12 6.11 10.74 25.68
C ARG A 12 6.48 11.63 24.49
N LEU A 13 7.65 11.40 23.88
CA LEU A 13 8.11 12.19 22.73
C LEU A 13 7.18 11.98 21.51
N ASP A 14 6.73 10.76 21.25
CA ASP A 14 5.80 10.45 20.16
C ASP A 14 4.44 11.14 20.34
N ASN A 15 3.89 11.13 21.56
CA ASN A 15 2.66 11.86 21.88
C ASN A 15 2.78 13.36 21.63
N ILE A 16 3.93 13.97 22.01
CA ILE A 16 4.18 15.39 21.75
C ILE A 16 4.31 15.63 20.24
N ALA A 17 5.10 14.82 19.52
CA ALA A 17 5.34 14.97 18.09
C ALA A 17 4.06 14.83 17.24
N SER A 18 3.14 13.97 17.69
CA SER A 18 1.90 13.62 16.98
C SER A 18 0.71 14.50 17.40
N TYR A 19 0.83 15.35 18.43
CA TYR A 19 -0.30 16.08 19.02
C TYR A 19 -1.06 16.94 18.00
N GLU A 20 -0.36 17.73 17.18
CA GLU A 20 -0.99 18.61 16.18
C GLU A 20 -1.84 17.80 15.19
N MET A 21 -1.32 16.68 14.72
CA MET A 21 -2.00 15.79 13.79
C MET A 21 -3.26 15.16 14.44
N TYR A 22 -3.13 14.63 15.65
CA TYR A 22 -4.25 14.05 16.38
C TYR A 22 -5.32 15.09 16.72
N HIS A 23 -4.92 16.30 17.10
CA HIS A 23 -5.87 17.38 17.39
C HIS A 23 -6.70 17.70 16.14
N ARG A 24 -6.05 17.90 14.99
CA ARG A 24 -6.73 18.15 13.70
C ARG A 24 -7.71 17.02 13.37
N TYR A 25 -7.28 15.77 13.55
CA TYR A 25 -8.10 14.60 13.25
C TYR A 25 -9.35 14.52 14.14
N ILE A 26 -9.20 14.72 15.46
CA ILE A 26 -10.30 14.56 16.41
C ILE A 26 -11.28 15.75 16.33
N THR A 27 -10.76 16.96 16.16
CA THR A 27 -11.59 18.20 16.17
C THR A 27 -12.10 18.59 14.79
N HIS A 28 -11.60 17.92 13.73
CA HIS A 28 -11.80 18.31 12.31
C HIS A 28 -11.34 19.75 11.99
N ASP A 29 -10.45 20.32 12.82
CA ASP A 29 -9.83 21.62 12.60
C ASP A 29 -8.51 21.44 11.84
N ASN A 30 -8.59 21.47 10.52
CA ASN A 30 -7.43 21.30 9.63
C ASN A 30 -6.42 22.47 9.69
N GLU A 31 -6.84 23.62 10.21
CA GLU A 31 -5.99 24.81 10.34
C GLU A 31 -5.26 24.89 11.68
N PHE A 32 -5.60 24.02 12.63
CA PHE A 32 -4.94 24.00 13.94
C PHE A 32 -3.40 23.85 13.81
N LYS A 33 -2.69 24.68 14.53
CA LYS A 33 -1.23 24.62 14.68
C LYS A 33 -0.85 24.76 16.16
N VAL A 34 0.15 24.01 16.57
CA VAL A 34 0.73 24.22 17.89
C VAL A 34 1.43 25.58 17.96
N SER A 35 1.50 26.17 19.15
CA SER A 35 2.19 27.45 19.39
C SER A 35 3.71 27.33 19.15
N GLU A 36 4.38 28.44 18.90
CA GLU A 36 5.86 28.48 18.76
C GLU A 36 6.59 28.02 20.02
N SER A 37 5.96 28.13 21.18
CA SER A 37 6.49 27.64 22.45
C SER A 37 6.27 26.13 22.67
N TYR A 38 5.57 25.45 21.74
CA TYR A 38 5.36 24.00 21.86
C TYR A 38 6.68 23.25 21.72
N PRO A 39 6.93 22.18 22.53
CA PRO A 39 8.21 21.51 22.56
C PRO A 39 8.60 20.90 21.22
N ASP A 40 9.76 21.26 20.68
CA ASP A 40 10.39 20.54 19.57
C ASP A 40 11.14 19.32 20.13
N VAL A 41 10.50 18.16 20.01
CA VAL A 41 11.05 16.88 20.50
C VAL A 41 12.29 16.43 19.74
N PHE A 42 12.48 16.91 18.50
CA PHE A 42 13.59 16.49 17.65
C PHE A 42 14.90 17.24 17.97
N LYS A 43 14.83 18.36 18.68
CA LYS A 43 16.01 19.16 19.04
C LYS A 43 17.04 18.37 19.85
N ASN A 44 16.58 17.52 20.77
CA ASN A 44 17.43 16.75 21.69
C ASN A 44 17.38 15.24 21.40
N LEU A 45 16.71 14.80 20.33
CA LEU A 45 16.67 13.40 19.96
C LEU A 45 18.03 12.94 19.42
N ASN A 46 18.56 11.84 19.96
CA ASN A 46 19.76 11.20 19.41
C ASN A 46 19.41 10.39 18.17
N PHE A 47 19.76 10.89 16.99
CA PHE A 47 19.53 10.24 15.69
C PHE A 47 20.46 9.06 15.42
N ASN A 48 21.42 8.79 16.31
CA ASN A 48 22.42 7.72 16.17
C ASN A 48 22.42 6.75 17.36
N ASP A 49 21.31 6.63 18.09
CA ASP A 49 21.19 5.71 19.23
C ASP A 49 21.00 4.27 18.78
N GLU A 50 22.11 3.57 18.53
CA GLU A 50 22.11 2.16 18.14
C GLU A 50 21.44 1.24 19.17
N SER A 51 21.47 1.61 20.46
CA SER A 51 20.84 0.82 21.51
C SER A 51 19.31 0.89 21.51
N SER A 52 18.74 1.77 20.69
CA SER A 52 17.28 1.99 20.57
C SER A 52 16.67 1.51 19.25
N VAL A 53 17.44 0.90 18.35
CA VAL A 53 16.93 0.44 17.03
C VAL A 53 15.88 -0.68 17.11
N GLN A 54 15.76 -1.36 18.26
CA GLN A 54 14.70 -2.35 18.49
C GLN A 54 13.43 -1.71 19.09
N ASN A 55 13.45 -0.40 19.37
CA ASN A 55 12.29 0.31 19.88
C ASN A 55 11.51 0.93 18.72
N GLU A 56 10.30 0.44 18.46
CA GLU A 56 9.45 0.89 17.35
C GLU A 56 9.13 2.39 17.41
N ARG A 57 8.95 2.95 18.63
CA ARG A 57 8.66 4.38 18.80
C ARG A 57 9.85 5.26 18.46
N TYR A 58 11.07 4.80 18.79
CA TYR A 58 12.28 5.49 18.37
C TYR A 58 12.39 5.55 16.85
N LEU A 59 12.25 4.42 16.17
CA LEU A 59 12.30 4.37 14.71
C LEU A 59 11.16 5.18 14.07
N LYS A 60 9.95 5.14 14.66
CA LYS A 60 8.83 5.98 14.21
C LYS A 60 9.15 7.46 14.33
N LEU A 61 9.68 7.92 15.47
CA LEU A 61 10.10 9.33 15.67
C LEU A 61 11.13 9.77 14.62
N LEU A 62 12.13 8.93 14.33
CA LEU A 62 13.10 9.21 13.26
C LEU A 62 12.42 9.28 11.90
N SER A 63 11.58 8.31 11.58
CA SER A 63 10.83 8.27 10.31
C SER A 63 9.93 9.50 10.15
N ASP A 64 9.21 9.90 11.19
CA ASP A 64 8.35 11.10 11.20
C ASP A 64 9.15 12.38 10.95
N TYR A 65 10.32 12.49 11.58
CA TYR A 65 11.23 13.61 11.35
C TYR A 65 11.65 13.70 9.88
N PHE A 66 12.20 12.62 9.32
CA PHE A 66 12.70 12.61 7.95
C PHE A 66 11.57 12.73 6.92
N THR A 67 10.40 12.20 7.22
CA THR A 67 9.18 12.41 6.43
C THR A 67 8.80 13.89 6.37
N LYS A 68 8.85 14.61 7.50
CA LYS A 68 8.61 16.06 7.53
C LYS A 68 9.65 16.84 6.71
N GLN A 69 10.92 16.44 6.77
CA GLN A 69 11.98 17.08 5.96
C GLN A 69 11.75 16.83 4.46
N ALA A 70 11.45 15.60 4.06
CA ALA A 70 11.15 15.25 2.66
C ALA A 70 9.95 16.06 2.12
N PHE A 71 8.84 16.11 2.86
CA PHE A 71 7.67 16.91 2.45
C PHE A 71 7.93 18.42 2.41
N LYS A 72 8.89 18.93 3.19
CA LYS A 72 9.29 20.32 3.07
C LYS A 72 9.93 20.59 1.70
N GLN A 73 10.84 19.73 1.25
CA GLN A 73 11.49 19.84 -0.06
C GLN A 73 10.48 19.71 -1.21
N ILE A 74 9.58 18.72 -1.14
CA ILE A 74 8.54 18.50 -2.16
C ILE A 74 7.58 19.69 -2.28
N ARG A 75 7.30 20.40 -1.18
CA ARG A 75 6.48 21.64 -1.24
C ARG A 75 7.19 22.78 -1.96
N GLU A 76 8.53 22.83 -1.89
CA GLU A 76 9.35 23.80 -2.59
C GLU A 76 9.51 23.43 -4.07
N ASP A 77 9.62 22.11 -4.37
CA ASP A 77 9.70 21.56 -5.72
C ASP A 77 8.93 20.23 -5.82
N SER A 78 7.74 20.29 -6.40
CA SER A 78 6.83 19.14 -6.53
C SER A 78 7.32 18.05 -7.51
N THR A 79 8.43 18.26 -8.22
CA THR A 79 9.04 17.26 -9.11
C THR A 79 9.95 16.29 -8.36
N GLN A 80 10.25 16.56 -7.09
CA GLN A 80 11.13 15.73 -6.28
C GLN A 80 10.46 14.42 -5.86
N ASN A 81 11.27 13.34 -5.82
CA ASN A 81 10.81 12.05 -5.34
C ASN A 81 10.91 11.99 -3.80
N PHE A 82 9.83 11.54 -3.14
CA PHE A 82 9.73 11.50 -1.68
C PHE A 82 10.86 10.68 -1.02
N LEU A 83 11.11 9.44 -1.51
CA LEU A 83 12.15 8.60 -0.90
C LEU A 83 13.56 9.10 -1.20
N MET A 84 13.75 9.84 -2.29
CA MET A 84 15.02 10.51 -2.55
C MET A 84 15.28 11.60 -1.51
N GLU A 85 14.30 12.48 -1.25
CA GLU A 85 14.45 13.55 -0.27
C GLU A 85 14.53 13.02 1.17
N PHE A 86 13.76 11.96 1.49
CA PHE A 86 13.89 11.23 2.74
C PHE A 86 15.33 10.69 2.94
N SER A 87 15.87 10.02 1.92
CA SER A 87 17.21 9.43 1.97
C SER A 87 18.31 10.49 2.09
N ASN A 88 18.18 11.62 1.39
CA ASN A 88 19.09 12.76 1.50
C ASN A 88 19.10 13.29 2.94
N ALA A 89 17.94 13.53 3.53
CA ALA A 89 17.82 14.02 4.91
C ALA A 89 18.39 13.01 5.94
N VAL A 90 18.22 11.71 5.71
CA VAL A 90 18.83 10.65 6.55
C VAL A 90 20.36 10.72 6.47
N LEU A 91 20.94 10.80 5.26
CA LEU A 91 22.40 10.84 5.07
C LEU A 91 23.05 12.05 5.71
N GLU A 92 22.37 13.19 5.76
CA GLU A 92 22.87 14.39 6.41
C GLU A 92 22.99 14.25 7.92
N ARG A 93 22.11 13.48 8.57
CA ARG A 93 21.98 13.49 10.02
C ARG A 93 22.28 12.16 10.71
N VAL A 94 22.09 11.03 10.04
CA VAL A 94 22.32 9.68 10.57
C VAL A 94 23.64 9.13 10.08
N GLN A 95 24.61 9.01 10.99
CA GLN A 95 25.93 8.43 10.69
C GLN A 95 25.99 6.95 11.00
N SER A 96 25.20 6.46 11.97
CA SER A 96 25.13 5.05 12.31
C SER A 96 24.54 4.23 11.16
N ALA A 97 25.33 3.25 10.70
CA ALA A 97 24.91 2.30 9.69
C ALA A 97 23.74 1.44 10.18
N LEU A 98 23.73 1.05 11.47
CA LEU A 98 22.69 0.25 12.06
C LEU A 98 21.35 1.00 12.08
N VAL A 99 21.35 2.28 12.45
CA VAL A 99 20.14 3.11 12.42
C VAL A 99 19.63 3.30 11.00
N ARG A 100 20.52 3.56 10.02
CA ARG A 100 20.11 3.66 8.61
C ARG A 100 19.45 2.38 8.10
N ASN A 101 20.08 1.22 8.37
CA ASN A 101 19.51 -0.08 7.96
C ASN A 101 18.12 -0.30 8.58
N SER A 102 17.94 0.00 9.88
CA SER A 102 16.66 -0.13 10.56
C SER A 102 15.59 0.82 9.98
N LEU A 103 15.96 2.04 9.61
CA LEU A 103 15.06 2.98 8.92
C LEU A 103 14.65 2.45 7.55
N VAL A 104 15.59 1.89 6.76
CA VAL A 104 15.25 1.31 5.45
C VAL A 104 14.31 0.13 5.62
N SER A 105 14.55 -0.77 6.58
CA SER A 105 13.65 -1.89 6.86
C SER A 105 12.22 -1.42 7.20
N LEU A 106 12.11 -0.32 7.97
CA LEU A 106 10.82 0.25 8.33
C LEU A 106 10.11 0.89 7.12
N VAL A 107 10.81 1.73 6.34
CA VAL A 107 10.16 2.56 5.32
C VAL A 107 10.01 1.85 3.97
N ALA A 108 10.81 0.82 3.68
CA ALA A 108 10.72 0.11 2.40
C ALA A 108 9.42 -0.65 2.25
N GLU A 109 8.83 -1.12 3.37
CA GLU A 109 7.63 -1.93 3.34
C GLU A 109 6.42 -1.17 2.75
N ASP A 110 6.18 0.05 3.21
CA ASP A 110 5.04 0.86 2.79
C ASP A 110 5.43 2.02 1.85
N GLY A 111 6.68 2.45 1.90
CA GLY A 111 7.20 3.58 1.13
C GLY A 111 7.61 3.22 -0.29
N LEU A 112 8.19 2.04 -0.50
CA LEU A 112 8.55 1.59 -1.84
C LEU A 112 7.29 1.11 -2.57
N LYS A 113 6.81 1.91 -3.51
CA LYS A 113 5.55 1.68 -4.24
C LYS A 113 5.76 1.45 -5.72
N ARG A 114 4.76 0.84 -6.37
CA ARG A 114 4.68 0.71 -7.82
C ARG A 114 4.51 2.09 -8.46
N GLY A 115 5.01 2.25 -9.67
CA GLY A 115 4.90 3.48 -10.44
C GLY A 115 6.21 3.90 -11.08
N ASP A 116 6.20 5.01 -11.80
CA ASP A 116 7.35 5.51 -12.57
C ASP A 116 8.56 5.84 -11.68
N ASP A 117 8.31 6.15 -10.41
CA ASP A 117 9.34 6.49 -9.43
C ASP A 117 9.99 5.29 -8.74
N LEU A 118 9.53 4.06 -8.99
CA LEU A 118 10.02 2.87 -8.28
C LEU A 118 11.55 2.72 -8.34
N LYS A 119 12.14 2.92 -9.53
CA LYS A 119 13.59 2.81 -9.73
C LYS A 119 14.35 3.89 -8.96
N VAL A 120 13.85 5.11 -8.95
CA VAL A 120 14.43 6.26 -8.24
C VAL A 120 14.35 6.03 -6.73
N SER A 121 13.19 5.64 -6.24
CA SER A 121 12.91 5.33 -4.84
C SER A 121 13.79 4.19 -4.32
N TYR A 122 13.91 3.09 -5.07
CA TYR A 122 14.80 1.99 -4.75
C TYR A 122 16.27 2.43 -4.68
N ALA A 123 16.75 3.16 -5.68
CA ALA A 123 18.13 3.64 -5.72
C ALA A 123 18.45 4.58 -4.55
N ALA A 124 17.48 5.39 -4.12
CA ALA A 124 17.60 6.27 -2.97
C ALA A 124 17.75 5.48 -1.65
N LEU A 125 16.88 4.51 -1.40
CA LEU A 125 16.96 3.67 -0.21
C LEU A 125 18.24 2.83 -0.20
N LYS A 126 18.66 2.31 -1.35
CA LYS A 126 19.88 1.49 -1.48
C LYS A 126 21.15 2.23 -1.03
N LYS A 127 21.22 3.56 -1.16
CA LYS A 127 22.35 4.36 -0.66
C LYS A 127 22.50 4.34 0.87
N LEU A 128 21.41 4.06 1.59
CA LEU A 128 21.39 4.00 3.05
C LEU A 128 21.82 2.63 3.58
N VAL A 129 21.73 1.58 2.74
CA VAL A 129 21.91 0.18 3.14
C VAL A 129 23.40 -0.19 3.12
N SER A 130 23.85 -0.81 4.22
CA SER A 130 25.17 -1.43 4.33
C SER A 130 25.09 -2.87 4.85
N ASP A 131 23.95 -3.25 5.42
CA ASP A 131 23.67 -4.61 5.87
C ASP A 131 23.19 -5.48 4.71
N LYS A 132 23.74 -6.71 4.63
CA LYS A 132 23.48 -7.61 3.51
C LYS A 132 22.04 -8.16 3.50
N ASP A 133 21.49 -8.45 4.66
CA ASP A 133 20.14 -9.02 4.76
C ASP A 133 19.08 -7.94 4.44
N VAL A 134 19.30 -6.72 4.91
CA VAL A 134 18.46 -5.56 4.54
C VAL A 134 18.55 -5.29 3.03
N GLN A 135 19.75 -5.40 2.44
CA GLN A 135 19.90 -5.23 1.00
C GLN A 135 19.15 -6.31 0.21
N VAL A 136 19.25 -7.58 0.60
CA VAL A 136 18.52 -8.69 -0.04
C VAL A 136 17.01 -8.43 0.04
N SER A 137 16.48 -8.10 1.20
CA SER A 137 15.05 -7.80 1.37
C SER A 137 14.58 -6.62 0.49
N LEU A 138 15.38 -5.56 0.41
CA LEU A 138 15.09 -4.39 -0.45
C LEU A 138 15.13 -4.77 -1.94
N ASP A 139 16.12 -5.58 -2.35
CA ASP A 139 16.27 -6.05 -3.73
C ASP A 139 15.11 -6.97 -4.14
N GLU A 140 14.66 -7.88 -3.25
CA GLU A 140 13.50 -8.75 -3.46
C GLU A 140 12.20 -7.94 -3.60
N LYS A 141 11.99 -6.96 -2.72
CA LYS A 141 10.84 -6.06 -2.80
C LYS A 141 10.82 -5.28 -4.11
N TYR A 142 11.96 -4.72 -4.51
CA TYR A 142 12.09 -4.03 -5.79
C TYR A 142 11.81 -4.96 -6.99
N ALA A 143 12.36 -6.18 -6.98
CA ALA A 143 12.13 -7.16 -8.03
C ALA A 143 10.65 -7.55 -8.15
N LEU A 144 9.96 -7.74 -7.02
CA LEU A 144 8.53 -8.03 -6.96
C LEU A 144 7.71 -6.88 -7.57
N LEU A 145 7.93 -5.65 -7.08
CA LEU A 145 7.21 -4.48 -7.56
C LEU A 145 7.51 -4.14 -9.02
N SER A 146 8.74 -4.44 -9.49
CA SER A 146 9.12 -4.24 -10.90
C SER A 146 8.32 -5.11 -11.85
N LYS A 147 7.92 -6.33 -11.43
CA LYS A 147 7.05 -7.21 -12.23
C LYS A 147 5.63 -6.66 -12.37
N LEU A 148 5.19 -5.83 -11.42
CA LEU A 148 3.85 -5.27 -11.35
C LEU A 148 3.74 -3.87 -11.99
N GLN A 149 4.73 -3.46 -12.77
CA GLN A 149 4.67 -2.18 -13.48
C GLN A 149 3.65 -2.22 -14.63
N LYS A 150 3.07 -1.06 -14.92
CA LYS A 150 2.16 -0.87 -16.06
C LYS A 150 2.78 -1.42 -17.35
N GLY A 151 1.98 -2.16 -18.10
CA GLY A 151 2.38 -2.78 -19.37
C GLY A 151 3.01 -4.17 -19.23
N ASN A 152 3.38 -4.62 -18.02
CA ASN A 152 3.83 -5.99 -17.79
C ASN A 152 2.63 -6.96 -17.79
N THR A 153 2.92 -8.22 -18.09
CA THR A 153 1.91 -9.28 -17.99
C THR A 153 1.52 -9.50 -16.53
N SER A 154 0.21 -9.55 -16.28
CA SER A 154 -0.32 -9.85 -14.95
C SER A 154 0.05 -11.26 -14.50
N PRO A 155 0.38 -11.49 -13.23
CA PRO A 155 0.28 -12.80 -12.61
C PRO A 155 -1.07 -13.45 -12.91
N ASP A 156 -1.08 -14.77 -13.12
CA ASP A 156 -2.30 -15.54 -13.40
C ASP A 156 -2.86 -16.17 -12.11
N PHE A 157 -4.12 -16.59 -12.17
CA PHE A 157 -4.76 -17.36 -11.11
C PHE A 157 -5.41 -18.62 -11.69
N SER A 158 -5.67 -19.60 -10.82
CA SER A 158 -6.51 -20.76 -11.14
C SER A 158 -7.47 -20.96 -9.95
N LEU A 159 -8.69 -20.41 -10.08
CA LEU A 159 -9.66 -20.34 -8.99
C LEU A 159 -11.02 -20.84 -9.43
N GLN A 160 -11.82 -21.32 -8.49
CA GLN A 160 -13.14 -21.88 -8.79
C GLN A 160 -14.28 -20.89 -8.47
N ASP A 161 -15.31 -20.95 -9.30
CA ASP A 161 -16.60 -20.31 -9.02
C ASP A 161 -17.44 -21.14 -8.03
N ILE A 162 -18.63 -20.63 -7.69
CA ILE A 162 -19.58 -21.31 -6.78
C ILE A 162 -20.05 -22.68 -7.30
N LYS A 163 -19.96 -22.92 -8.62
CA LYS A 163 -20.35 -24.18 -9.27
C LYS A 163 -19.17 -25.15 -9.41
N GLY A 164 -17.97 -24.77 -8.97
CA GLY A 164 -16.75 -25.57 -9.09
C GLY A 164 -16.07 -25.48 -10.45
N LYS A 165 -16.51 -24.58 -11.34
CA LYS A 165 -15.81 -24.31 -12.60
C LYS A 165 -14.56 -23.50 -12.32
N THR A 166 -13.41 -23.98 -12.81
CA THR A 166 -12.13 -23.29 -12.72
C THR A 166 -12.02 -22.20 -13.80
N PHE A 167 -11.50 -21.05 -13.40
CA PHE A 167 -11.18 -19.91 -14.24
C PHE A 167 -9.73 -19.49 -14.06
N SER A 168 -9.16 -18.96 -15.15
CA SER A 168 -7.87 -18.28 -15.18
C SER A 168 -7.99 -16.95 -15.91
N LEU A 169 -6.97 -16.12 -15.92
CA LEU A 169 -6.99 -14.86 -16.70
C LEU A 169 -7.15 -15.10 -18.20
N SER A 170 -6.69 -16.23 -18.71
CA SER A 170 -6.84 -16.60 -20.12
C SER A 170 -8.30 -16.71 -20.59
N ASP A 171 -9.24 -17.02 -19.69
CA ASP A 171 -10.69 -17.08 -19.99
C ASP A 171 -11.29 -15.69 -20.27
N PHE A 172 -10.56 -14.63 -19.93
CA PHE A 172 -11.01 -13.25 -20.09
C PHE A 172 -10.23 -12.51 -21.20
N LYS A 173 -9.39 -13.22 -21.95
CA LYS A 173 -8.60 -12.64 -23.03
C LYS A 173 -9.46 -11.88 -24.03
N GLY A 174 -9.00 -10.71 -24.47
CA GLY A 174 -9.75 -9.82 -25.35
C GLY A 174 -10.72 -8.88 -24.62
N LYS A 175 -10.82 -8.95 -23.29
CA LYS A 175 -11.62 -8.03 -22.48
C LYS A 175 -10.74 -7.22 -21.56
N VAL A 176 -11.13 -5.98 -21.30
CA VAL A 176 -10.62 -5.25 -20.12
C VAL A 176 -11.05 -6.02 -18.88
N VAL A 177 -10.17 -6.16 -17.89
CA VAL A 177 -10.48 -6.93 -16.67
C VAL A 177 -10.33 -6.02 -15.46
N TYR A 178 -11.38 -5.93 -14.64
CA TYR A 178 -11.34 -5.27 -13.35
C TYR A 178 -11.57 -6.30 -12.25
N ILE A 179 -10.57 -6.47 -11.37
CA ILE A 179 -10.55 -7.47 -10.30
C ILE A 179 -10.78 -6.75 -8.97
N ASP A 180 -11.69 -7.28 -8.16
CA ASP A 180 -11.95 -6.90 -6.76
C ASP A 180 -11.54 -8.03 -5.83
N VAL A 181 -10.54 -7.81 -4.99
CA VAL A 181 -10.10 -8.75 -3.95
C VAL A 181 -10.76 -8.37 -2.63
N TRP A 182 -11.59 -9.24 -2.10
CA TRP A 182 -12.52 -8.92 -1.02
C TRP A 182 -12.78 -10.08 -0.06
N ALA A 183 -13.55 -9.84 1.03
CA ALA A 183 -14.07 -10.86 1.94
C ALA A 183 -15.45 -10.48 2.49
N THR A 184 -16.22 -11.47 2.96
CA THR A 184 -17.58 -11.22 3.50
C THR A 184 -17.58 -10.45 4.80
N TRP A 185 -16.52 -10.50 5.58
CA TRP A 185 -16.33 -9.75 6.82
C TRP A 185 -15.77 -8.34 6.62
N CYS A 186 -15.29 -8.01 5.41
CA CYS A 186 -14.65 -6.74 5.08
C CYS A 186 -15.70 -5.61 4.93
N GLY A 187 -15.84 -4.77 5.93
CA GLY A 187 -16.75 -3.63 5.91
C GLY A 187 -16.49 -2.65 4.77
N PRO A 188 -15.24 -2.16 4.59
CA PRO A 188 -14.88 -1.29 3.47
C PRO A 188 -15.14 -1.91 2.09
N CYS A 189 -14.93 -3.23 1.91
CA CYS A 189 -15.25 -3.91 0.65
C CYS A 189 -16.75 -3.83 0.34
N LYS A 190 -17.59 -4.08 1.35
CA LYS A 190 -19.06 -4.00 1.20
C LYS A 190 -19.54 -2.59 0.88
N ALA A 191 -18.86 -1.56 1.37
CA ALA A 191 -19.18 -0.17 1.04
C ALA A 191 -18.95 0.17 -0.44
N GLU A 192 -18.03 -0.54 -1.12
CA GLU A 192 -17.75 -0.35 -2.54
C GLU A 192 -18.73 -1.10 -3.47
N MET A 193 -19.44 -2.14 -2.98
CA MET A 193 -20.34 -2.98 -3.80
C MET A 193 -21.46 -2.21 -4.52
N PRO A 194 -22.12 -1.23 -3.92
CA PRO A 194 -23.14 -0.44 -4.64
C PRO A 194 -22.56 0.32 -5.84
N PHE A 195 -21.35 0.89 -5.69
CA PHE A 195 -20.65 1.59 -6.77
C PHE A 195 -20.19 0.61 -7.86
N MET A 196 -19.67 -0.56 -7.46
CA MET A 196 -19.32 -1.63 -8.39
C MET A 196 -20.53 -2.04 -9.23
N LYS A 197 -21.68 -2.29 -8.60
CA LYS A 197 -22.92 -2.64 -9.30
C LYS A 197 -23.31 -1.57 -10.33
N LYS A 198 -23.21 -0.29 -9.95
CA LYS A 198 -23.52 0.82 -10.87
C LYS A 198 -22.59 0.84 -12.08
N ILE A 199 -21.28 0.66 -11.89
CA ILE A 199 -20.31 0.60 -13.00
C ILE A 199 -20.62 -0.60 -13.91
N GLN A 200 -20.95 -1.77 -13.35
CA GLN A 200 -21.31 -2.97 -14.09
C GLN A 200 -22.57 -2.74 -14.94
N GLU A 201 -23.57 -2.05 -14.41
CA GLU A 201 -24.80 -1.68 -15.14
C GLU A 201 -24.50 -0.68 -16.26
N ASP A 202 -23.73 0.36 -15.99
CA ASP A 202 -23.34 1.41 -16.95
C ASP A 202 -22.53 0.84 -18.13
N LEU A 203 -21.70 -0.16 -17.88
CA LEU A 203 -20.81 -0.78 -18.86
C LEU A 203 -21.37 -2.12 -19.42
N LYS A 204 -22.65 -2.39 -19.16
CA LYS A 204 -23.31 -3.61 -19.66
C LYS A 204 -23.21 -3.72 -21.19
N GLY A 205 -22.78 -4.89 -21.68
CA GLY A 205 -22.58 -5.14 -23.11
C GLY A 205 -21.27 -4.60 -23.68
N LYS A 206 -20.44 -3.94 -22.88
CA LYS A 206 -19.08 -3.55 -23.27
C LYS A 206 -18.09 -4.71 -23.08
N ASN A 207 -16.94 -4.60 -23.69
CA ASN A 207 -15.92 -5.65 -23.69
C ASN A 207 -15.05 -5.62 -22.42
N ILE A 208 -15.70 -5.78 -21.26
CA ILE A 208 -15.10 -5.80 -19.93
C ILE A 208 -15.56 -7.01 -19.13
N ALA A 209 -14.69 -7.55 -18.29
CA ALA A 209 -15.00 -8.54 -17.28
C ALA A 209 -14.77 -7.98 -15.89
N PHE A 210 -15.72 -8.17 -15.00
CA PHE A 210 -15.62 -7.89 -13.58
C PHE A 210 -15.45 -9.21 -12.83
N ILE A 211 -14.37 -9.31 -12.04
CA ILE A 211 -14.00 -10.52 -11.30
C ILE A 211 -13.91 -10.18 -9.82
N GLY A 212 -14.69 -10.88 -8.99
CA GLY A 212 -14.54 -10.82 -7.53
C GLY A 212 -13.74 -12.03 -7.06
N ILE A 213 -12.63 -11.81 -6.38
CA ILE A 213 -11.83 -12.87 -5.74
C ILE A 213 -12.02 -12.73 -4.23
N CYS A 214 -12.83 -13.62 -3.66
CA CYS A 214 -13.00 -13.69 -2.21
C CYS A 214 -11.83 -14.45 -1.59
N THR A 215 -11.13 -13.82 -0.64
CA THR A 215 -9.97 -14.39 0.06
C THR A 215 -10.08 -14.15 1.57
N TRP A 216 -9.25 -14.85 2.36
CA TRP A 216 -9.19 -14.75 3.83
C TRP A 216 -10.53 -14.99 4.49
N ASP A 217 -11.34 -15.86 3.89
CA ASP A 217 -12.70 -16.14 4.30
C ASP A 217 -13.02 -17.65 4.26
N LYS A 218 -14.16 -18.02 4.82
CA LYS A 218 -14.69 -19.39 4.74
C LYS A 218 -15.53 -19.54 3.47
N GLN A 219 -15.35 -20.66 2.77
CA GLN A 219 -16.07 -20.91 1.53
C GLN A 219 -17.60 -20.93 1.74
N GLU A 220 -18.07 -21.43 2.90
CA GLU A 220 -19.48 -21.45 3.27
C GLU A 220 -20.04 -20.03 3.43
N SER A 221 -19.29 -19.14 4.09
CA SER A 221 -19.67 -17.72 4.26
C SER A 221 -19.76 -17.01 2.92
N TRP A 222 -18.77 -17.24 2.05
CA TRP A 222 -18.75 -16.69 0.70
C TRP A 222 -19.94 -17.18 -0.14
N LYS A 223 -20.25 -18.50 -0.18
CA LYS A 223 -21.40 -19.06 -0.90
C LYS A 223 -22.71 -18.44 -0.43
N LYS A 224 -22.93 -18.41 0.90
CA LYS A 224 -24.11 -17.81 1.50
C LYS A 224 -24.26 -16.34 1.11
N TYR A 225 -23.15 -15.57 1.17
CA TYR A 225 -23.17 -14.15 0.82
C TYR A 225 -23.53 -13.92 -0.65
N LEU A 226 -23.03 -14.76 -1.59
CA LEU A 226 -23.37 -14.66 -3.01
C LEU A 226 -24.86 -14.94 -3.27
N GLU A 227 -25.44 -15.93 -2.59
CA GLU A 227 -26.87 -16.28 -2.71
C GLU A 227 -27.77 -15.15 -2.22
N GLU A 228 -27.42 -14.54 -1.10
CA GLU A 228 -28.20 -13.46 -0.46
C GLU A 228 -28.10 -12.13 -1.24
N ASN A 229 -26.92 -11.78 -1.79
CA ASN A 229 -26.65 -10.46 -2.37
C ASN A 229 -26.63 -10.44 -3.90
N LYS A 230 -26.67 -11.59 -4.57
CA LYS A 230 -26.73 -11.73 -6.02
C LYS A 230 -25.69 -10.89 -6.75
N LEU A 231 -24.42 -10.98 -6.29
CA LEU A 231 -23.31 -10.23 -6.87
C LEU A 231 -23.15 -10.57 -8.36
N GLN A 232 -22.92 -9.54 -9.16
CA GLN A 232 -22.71 -9.67 -10.61
C GLN A 232 -21.24 -9.97 -10.92
N GLY A 233 -20.95 -10.33 -12.18
CA GLY A 233 -19.61 -10.68 -12.63
C GLY A 233 -19.21 -12.12 -12.27
N THR A 234 -17.95 -12.45 -12.50
CA THR A 234 -17.39 -13.76 -12.19
C THR A 234 -16.90 -13.74 -10.74
N GLN A 235 -17.51 -14.54 -9.88
CA GLN A 235 -17.17 -14.62 -8.46
C GLN A 235 -16.36 -15.89 -8.19
N LEU A 236 -15.13 -15.71 -7.70
CA LEU A 236 -14.14 -16.76 -7.49
C LEU A 236 -13.77 -16.84 -6.01
N PHE A 237 -13.36 -18.01 -5.56
CA PHE A 237 -12.93 -18.23 -4.19
C PHE A 237 -11.44 -18.62 -4.13
N ALA A 238 -10.69 -17.88 -3.34
CA ALA A 238 -9.28 -18.15 -3.02
C ALA A 238 -9.21 -18.78 -1.63
N PRO A 239 -9.02 -20.11 -1.51
CA PRO A 239 -9.13 -20.82 -0.24
C PRO A 239 -8.01 -20.49 0.75
N ASP A 240 -6.89 -20.01 0.25
CA ASP A 240 -5.70 -19.72 1.03
C ASP A 240 -5.18 -18.31 0.71
N LYS A 241 -4.70 -17.61 1.74
CA LYS A 241 -3.99 -16.33 1.59
C LYS A 241 -2.63 -16.48 0.88
N GLU A 242 -2.12 -17.70 0.83
CA GLU A 242 -0.81 -18.05 0.27
C GLU A 242 -0.87 -18.39 -1.23
N ILE A 243 -2.03 -18.22 -1.90
CA ILE A 243 -2.09 -18.46 -3.34
C ILE A 243 -1.11 -17.55 -4.10
N PRO A 244 -0.43 -18.07 -5.14
CA PRO A 244 0.61 -17.32 -5.87
C PRO A 244 0.14 -15.95 -6.34
N PHE A 245 -1.06 -15.85 -6.88
CA PHE A 245 -1.64 -14.58 -7.36
C PHE A 245 -1.63 -13.46 -6.31
N LEU A 246 -2.07 -13.74 -5.06
CA LEU A 246 -2.09 -12.73 -3.98
C LEU A 246 -0.68 -12.34 -3.56
N LYS A 247 0.25 -13.32 -3.50
CA LYS A 247 1.66 -13.07 -3.17
C LYS A 247 2.37 -12.25 -4.26
N GLU A 248 2.17 -12.63 -5.51
CA GLU A 248 2.81 -11.97 -6.64
C GLU A 248 2.30 -10.54 -6.83
N TYR A 249 1.04 -10.26 -6.44
CA TYR A 249 0.50 -8.90 -6.37
C TYR A 249 0.86 -8.16 -5.08
N ASP A 250 1.56 -8.81 -4.13
CA ASP A 250 1.89 -8.22 -2.81
C ASP A 250 0.63 -7.67 -2.10
N ILE A 251 -0.46 -8.45 -2.14
CA ILE A 251 -1.73 -8.04 -1.54
C ILE A 251 -1.68 -8.34 -0.04
N LYS A 252 -1.59 -7.29 0.78
CA LYS A 252 -1.52 -7.37 2.26
C LYS A 252 -2.80 -6.94 2.95
N GLY A 253 -3.73 -6.34 2.22
CA GLY A 253 -4.99 -5.84 2.76
C GLY A 253 -6.10 -5.80 1.71
N ILE A 254 -7.33 -5.74 2.17
CA ILE A 254 -8.55 -5.64 1.34
C ILE A 254 -9.41 -4.46 1.80
N PRO A 255 -10.20 -3.83 0.90
CA PRO A 255 -10.31 -4.14 -0.54
C PRO A 255 -9.04 -3.82 -1.31
N HIS A 256 -8.73 -4.61 -2.34
CA HIS A 256 -7.67 -4.33 -3.29
C HIS A 256 -8.20 -4.51 -4.72
N PHE A 257 -7.89 -3.58 -5.61
CA PHE A 257 -8.41 -3.56 -6.96
C PHE A 257 -7.28 -3.62 -7.99
N ILE A 258 -7.53 -4.31 -9.12
CA ILE A 258 -6.55 -4.47 -10.20
C ILE A 258 -7.26 -4.19 -11.53
N LEU A 259 -6.62 -3.43 -12.42
CA LEU A 259 -7.12 -3.16 -13.77
C LEU A 259 -6.13 -3.66 -14.81
N LEU A 260 -6.61 -4.50 -15.73
CA LEU A 260 -5.86 -5.09 -16.84
C LEU A 260 -6.46 -4.70 -18.18
N ASP A 261 -5.60 -4.61 -19.20
CA ASP A 261 -6.03 -4.43 -20.59
C ASP A 261 -6.53 -5.73 -21.22
N LYS A 262 -6.91 -5.64 -22.51
CA LYS A 262 -7.45 -6.77 -23.32
C LYS A 262 -6.44 -7.90 -23.54
N GLU A 263 -5.16 -7.62 -23.44
CA GLU A 263 -4.04 -8.57 -23.55
C GLU A 263 -3.67 -9.20 -22.20
N GLY A 264 -4.29 -8.76 -21.08
CA GLY A 264 -3.98 -9.19 -19.71
C GLY A 264 -2.73 -8.53 -19.16
N LYS A 265 -2.37 -7.36 -19.68
CA LYS A 265 -1.28 -6.53 -19.13
C LYS A 265 -1.83 -5.59 -18.08
N ILE A 266 -0.99 -5.29 -17.11
CA ILE A 266 -1.33 -4.42 -16.00
C ILE A 266 -1.48 -2.98 -16.50
N ILE A 267 -2.64 -2.39 -16.25
CA ILE A 267 -2.88 -0.95 -16.34
C ILE A 267 -2.63 -0.33 -14.98
N GLU A 268 -3.25 -0.88 -13.93
CA GLU A 268 -3.05 -0.50 -12.54
C GLU A 268 -3.08 -1.75 -11.67
N ALA A 269 -1.97 -2.01 -10.95
CA ALA A 269 -1.86 -3.14 -10.03
C ALA A 269 -2.45 -2.84 -8.63
N ASP A 270 -2.75 -1.57 -8.37
CA ASP A 270 -3.52 -1.04 -7.24
C ASP A 270 -4.45 0.04 -7.82
N ALA A 271 -5.55 -0.44 -8.39
CA ALA A 271 -6.48 0.40 -9.14
C ALA A 271 -7.41 1.20 -8.22
N ALA A 272 -7.90 2.31 -8.74
CA ALA A 272 -8.90 3.13 -8.07
C ALA A 272 -10.12 2.30 -7.66
N ARG A 273 -10.74 2.68 -6.54
CA ARG A 273 -11.96 2.05 -6.01
C ARG A 273 -13.17 2.33 -6.89
N PRO A 274 -14.20 1.48 -6.87
CA PRO A 274 -15.45 1.72 -7.59
C PRO A 274 -16.14 3.06 -7.27
N SER A 275 -15.96 3.59 -6.05
CA SER A 275 -16.47 4.89 -5.64
C SER A 275 -15.72 6.08 -6.25
N ASP A 276 -14.51 5.86 -6.81
CA ASP A 276 -13.74 6.91 -7.47
C ASP A 276 -14.31 7.23 -8.86
N PRO A 277 -14.73 8.47 -9.14
CA PRO A 277 -15.30 8.85 -10.42
C PRO A 277 -14.31 8.76 -11.60
N GLN A 278 -12.99 8.70 -11.35
CA GLN A 278 -11.97 8.56 -12.39
C GLN A 278 -11.86 7.12 -12.91
N LEU A 279 -12.19 6.11 -12.08
CA LEU A 279 -12.13 4.70 -12.48
C LEU A 279 -12.95 4.42 -13.75
N LYS A 280 -14.21 4.87 -13.77
CA LYS A 280 -15.09 4.63 -14.93
C LYS A 280 -14.52 5.25 -16.20
N LYS A 281 -14.00 6.48 -16.13
CA LYS A 281 -13.38 7.15 -17.28
C LYS A 281 -12.16 6.41 -17.79
N LEU A 282 -11.33 5.91 -16.86
CA LEU A 282 -10.16 5.11 -17.22
C LEU A 282 -10.58 3.82 -17.92
N ILE A 283 -11.54 3.07 -17.37
CA ILE A 283 -12.07 1.87 -18.00
C ILE A 283 -12.62 2.17 -19.41
N GLU A 284 -13.45 3.23 -19.56
CA GLU A 284 -14.01 3.63 -20.85
C GLU A 284 -12.93 3.95 -21.90
N SER A 285 -11.79 4.47 -21.49
CA SER A 285 -10.67 4.75 -22.40
C SER A 285 -9.95 3.50 -22.92
N LEU A 286 -10.15 2.33 -22.28
CA LEU A 286 -9.55 1.04 -22.63
C LEU A 286 -10.48 0.15 -23.48
N LEU A 287 -11.76 0.50 -23.52
CA LEU A 287 -12.79 -0.27 -24.24
C LEU A 287 -12.77 -0.02 -25.74
#